data_8a487ae6afc5b7c8cc220e16edb7a9d0
#
_entry.id   8a487ae6afc5b7c8cc220e16edb7a9d0
#
_cell.length_a   1.000
_cell.length_b   1.000
_cell.length_c   1.000
_cell.angle_alpha   90.00
_cell.angle_beta   90.00
_cell.angle_gamma   90.00
#
_symmetry.space_group_name_H-M   'P 1'
#
loop_
_entity.id
_entity.type
_entity.pdbx_description
1 polymer ?
#
loop_
_entity_poly.entity_id
_entity_poly.type
_entity_poly.pdbx_seq_one_letter_code
_entity_poly.pdbx_strand_id
1 'polypeptide(L)'
;LTNFVNDSYKISWLINMLKILNSISNDNKELFERALNIRKSEWGNTVTYSRKVFVPLTNMCRDTCSYCTFVKHPNSKLAKILNPDEVMNIVDLGEKSGCKEVLLSLGEKPELRYLKAKNELNKLGFSSMTDYLVFICKMILKNSSLLPHVNAGTLTKEEINKLKPVTA
;
A
#
# COMPACT_ATOMS: atom_id res chain seq x y z
N LEU A 1 1.80 35.42 22.32
CA LEU A 1 0.43 34.93 22.64
C LEU A 1 -0.02 33.71 21.81
N THR A 2 0.76 33.24 20.84
CA THR A 2 0.44 32.14 19.91
C THR A 2 0.83 30.74 20.40
N ASN A 3 1.60 30.61 21.48
CA ASN A 3 2.06 29.31 21.98
C ASN A 3 1.12 28.63 22.99
N PHE A 4 0.25 29.36 23.66
CA PHE A 4 -0.64 28.80 24.71
C PHE A 4 -1.83 28.00 24.15
N VAL A 5 -2.32 28.33 22.97
CA VAL A 5 -3.46 27.62 22.35
C VAL A 5 -3.03 26.24 21.85
N ASN A 6 -1.78 26.09 21.43
CA ASN A 6 -1.25 24.83 20.91
C ASN A 6 -1.00 23.78 22.02
N ASP A 7 -0.74 24.21 23.25
CA ASP A 7 -0.47 23.30 24.38
C ASP A 7 -1.75 22.71 24.98
N SER A 8 -2.86 23.46 25.01
CA SER A 8 -4.14 22.93 25.51
C SER A 8 -4.71 21.83 24.62
N TYR A 9 -4.59 21.92 23.31
CA TYR A 9 -4.97 20.86 22.38
C TYR A 9 -4.08 19.61 22.49
N LYS A 10 -2.76 19.79 22.65
CA LYS A 10 -1.82 18.68 22.89
C LYS A 10 -2.13 17.97 24.21
N ILE A 11 -2.40 18.69 25.27
CA ILE A 11 -2.73 18.15 26.59
C ILE A 11 -4.07 17.41 26.52
N SER A 12 -5.11 17.98 25.90
CA SER A 12 -6.40 17.34 25.70
C SER A 12 -6.29 16.05 24.88
N TRP A 13 -5.51 16.06 23.80
CA TRP A 13 -5.23 14.89 22.98
C TRP A 13 -4.49 13.80 23.77
N LEU A 14 -3.47 14.17 24.55
CA LEU A 14 -2.70 13.24 25.40
C LEU A 14 -3.58 12.59 26.48
N ILE A 15 -4.44 13.37 27.12
CA ILE A 15 -5.40 12.89 28.12
C ILE A 15 -6.40 11.90 27.51
N ASN A 16 -6.92 12.21 26.30
CA ASN A 16 -7.81 11.31 25.59
C ASN A 16 -7.10 10.02 25.16
N MET A 17 -5.85 10.12 24.71
CA MET A 17 -5.03 8.95 24.35
C MET A 17 -4.72 8.08 25.57
N LEU A 18 -4.38 8.68 26.72
CA LEU A 18 -4.17 7.94 27.97
C LEU A 18 -5.44 7.26 28.46
N LYS A 19 -6.62 7.90 28.33
CA LYS A 19 -7.92 7.28 28.66
C LYS A 19 -8.19 6.07 27.75
N ILE A 20 -7.89 6.17 26.45
CA ILE A 20 -8.03 5.05 25.50
C ILE A 20 -7.05 3.92 25.87
N LEU A 21 -5.80 4.22 26.16
CA LEU A 21 -4.78 3.24 26.54
C LEU A 21 -5.15 2.53 27.87
N ASN A 22 -5.67 3.26 28.85
CA ASN A 22 -6.15 2.66 30.10
C ASN A 22 -7.38 1.78 29.91
N SER A 23 -8.31 2.14 28.99
CA SER A 23 -9.45 1.29 28.66
C SER A 23 -9.05 -0.01 27.95
N ILE A 24 -8.00 0.04 27.12
CA ILE A 24 -7.44 -1.14 26.44
C ILE A 24 -6.80 -2.12 27.45
N SER A 25 -6.23 -1.62 28.54
CA SER A 25 -5.55 -2.49 29.55
C SER A 25 -6.50 -3.22 30.49
N ASN A 26 -7.73 -2.72 30.71
CA ASN A 26 -8.63 -3.21 31.75
C ASN A 26 -9.90 -3.92 31.24
N ASP A 27 -10.52 -3.47 30.17
CA ASP A 27 -11.64 -4.16 29.52
C ASP A 27 -11.80 -3.63 28.09
N ASN A 28 -11.49 -4.47 27.11
CA ASN A 28 -11.67 -4.12 25.69
C ASN A 28 -13.15 -4.04 25.28
N LYS A 29 -14.08 -4.49 26.11
CA LYS A 29 -15.51 -4.56 25.79
C LYS A 29 -16.09 -3.18 25.52
N GLU A 30 -15.85 -2.20 26.39
CA GLU A 30 -16.32 -0.83 26.20
C GLU A 30 -15.75 -0.20 24.92
N LEU A 31 -14.45 -0.44 24.63
CA LEU A 31 -13.81 0.02 23.41
C LEU A 31 -14.47 -0.58 22.16
N PHE A 32 -14.72 -1.88 22.16
CA PHE A 32 -15.38 -2.56 21.05
C PHE A 32 -16.83 -2.11 20.86
N GLU A 33 -17.60 -1.93 21.95
CA GLU A 33 -18.97 -1.41 21.89
C GLU A 33 -18.99 0.02 21.32
N ARG A 34 -18.07 0.86 21.75
CA ARG A 34 -17.95 2.23 21.24
C ARG A 34 -17.59 2.26 19.75
N ALA A 35 -16.62 1.46 19.32
CA ALA A 35 -16.24 1.33 17.93
C ALA A 35 -17.40 0.80 17.08
N LEU A 36 -18.12 -0.21 17.58
CA LEU A 36 -19.29 -0.78 16.92
C LEU A 36 -20.42 0.25 16.77
N ASN A 37 -20.68 1.07 17.80
CA ASN A 37 -21.71 2.10 17.77
C ASN A 37 -21.37 3.20 16.76
N ILE A 38 -20.10 3.66 16.70
CA ILE A 38 -19.63 4.61 15.68
C ILE A 38 -19.80 4.02 14.30
N ARG A 39 -19.39 2.76 14.07
CA ARG A 39 -19.57 2.10 12.78
C ARG A 39 -21.04 1.97 12.40
N LYS A 40 -21.90 1.58 13.34
CA LYS A 40 -23.34 1.41 13.10
C LYS A 40 -24.06 2.70 12.79
N SER A 41 -23.66 3.83 13.42
CA SER A 41 -24.27 5.14 13.15
C SER A 41 -24.02 5.61 11.71
N GLU A 42 -22.86 5.25 11.12
CA GLU A 42 -22.47 5.68 9.77
C GLU A 42 -22.91 4.67 8.68
N TRP A 43 -22.76 3.36 8.96
CA TRP A 43 -22.86 2.29 7.95
C TRP A 43 -23.94 1.24 8.25
N GLY A 44 -24.68 1.39 9.35
CA GLY A 44 -25.68 0.41 9.79
C GLY A 44 -25.05 -0.98 9.99
N ASN A 45 -25.67 -2.01 9.43
CA ASN A 45 -25.18 -3.39 9.49
C ASN A 45 -24.39 -3.80 8.24
N THR A 46 -24.13 -2.87 7.32
CA THR A 46 -23.40 -3.15 6.08
C THR A 46 -21.90 -3.27 6.34
N VAL A 47 -21.31 -4.34 5.87
CA VAL A 47 -19.85 -4.56 5.82
C VAL A 47 -19.46 -4.79 4.37
N THR A 48 -18.55 -3.96 3.86
CA THR A 48 -18.02 -4.10 2.51
C THR A 48 -16.69 -4.86 2.52
N TYR A 49 -16.42 -5.60 1.47
CA TYR A 49 -15.12 -6.21 1.22
C TYR A 49 -14.80 -6.18 -0.27
N SER A 50 -13.51 -6.15 -0.60
CA SER A 50 -13.05 -6.28 -1.97
C SER A 50 -12.13 -7.50 -2.09
N ARG A 51 -12.44 -8.38 -3.03
CA ARG A 51 -11.57 -9.51 -3.38
C ARG A 51 -10.44 -8.99 -4.26
N LYS A 52 -9.20 -9.17 -3.82
CA LYS A 52 -8.01 -8.68 -4.50
C LYS A 52 -7.08 -9.81 -4.86
N VAL A 53 -6.50 -9.75 -6.05
CA VAL A 53 -5.32 -10.55 -6.38
C VAL A 53 -4.08 -9.76 -5.99
N PHE A 54 -3.14 -10.42 -5.32
CA PHE A 54 -1.90 -9.81 -4.84
C PHE A 54 -0.79 -9.94 -5.88
N VAL A 55 -0.22 -8.82 -6.30
CA VAL A 55 0.90 -8.74 -7.24
C VAL A 55 2.11 -8.11 -6.55
N PRO A 56 3.12 -8.89 -6.15
CA PRO A 56 4.35 -8.38 -5.56
C PRO A 56 5.28 -7.85 -6.66
N LEU A 57 5.05 -6.63 -7.16
CA LEU A 57 5.72 -6.07 -8.33
C LEU A 57 7.25 -6.07 -8.22
N THR A 58 7.78 -5.76 -7.03
CA THR A 58 9.17 -6.03 -6.66
C THR A 58 9.30 -6.34 -5.18
N ASN A 59 10.18 -7.26 -4.83
CA ASN A 59 10.55 -7.57 -3.46
C ASN A 59 11.90 -6.95 -3.04
N MET A 60 12.52 -6.14 -3.88
CA MET A 60 13.64 -5.30 -3.49
C MET A 60 13.12 -3.97 -2.95
N CYS A 61 13.72 -3.44 -1.87
CA CYS A 61 13.28 -2.21 -1.21
C CYS A 61 14.49 -1.42 -0.73
N ARG A 62 14.46 -0.08 -0.85
CA ARG A 62 15.53 0.76 -0.30
C ARG A 62 15.52 0.83 1.23
N ASP A 63 14.39 0.52 1.86
CA ASP A 63 14.24 0.57 3.32
C ASP A 63 14.69 -0.72 4.00
N THR A 64 14.92 -0.62 5.33
CA THR A 64 15.41 -1.71 6.18
C THR A 64 14.51 -1.89 7.40
N CYS A 65 13.20 -2.01 7.18
CA CYS A 65 12.23 -2.20 8.26
C CYS A 65 12.44 -3.54 8.96
N SER A 66 12.66 -3.52 10.27
CA SER A 66 13.00 -4.71 11.07
C SER A 66 11.91 -5.79 11.10
N TYR A 67 10.65 -5.41 10.88
CA TYR A 67 9.50 -6.33 10.85
C TYR A 67 9.20 -6.91 9.46
N CYS A 68 9.83 -6.41 8.40
CA CYS A 68 9.47 -6.77 7.03
C CYS A 68 10.09 -8.11 6.63
N THR A 69 9.27 -9.14 6.43
CA THR A 69 9.67 -10.46 5.92
C THR A 69 9.62 -10.57 4.40
N PHE A 70 9.02 -9.60 3.73
CA PHE A 70 8.80 -9.56 2.28
C PHE A 70 10.08 -9.22 1.50
N VAL A 71 10.88 -8.30 2.01
CA VAL A 71 12.08 -7.77 1.36
C VAL A 71 13.14 -8.86 1.13
N LYS A 72 13.73 -8.84 -0.07
CA LYS A 72 14.90 -9.66 -0.43
C LYS A 72 16.08 -8.77 -0.75
N HIS A 73 17.25 -9.11 -0.19
CA HIS A 73 18.49 -8.41 -0.53
C HIS A 73 18.78 -8.57 -2.03
N PRO A 74 19.27 -7.54 -2.75
CA PRO A 74 19.51 -7.60 -4.20
C PRO A 74 20.38 -8.76 -4.65
N ASN A 75 21.34 -9.21 -3.83
CA ASN A 75 22.19 -10.36 -4.13
C ASN A 75 21.50 -11.71 -3.98
N SER A 76 20.28 -11.74 -3.42
CA SER A 76 19.49 -12.97 -3.35
C SER A 76 19.03 -13.41 -4.75
N LYS A 77 19.03 -14.72 -4.98
CA LYS A 77 18.43 -15.31 -6.20
C LYS A 77 16.92 -15.10 -6.28
N LEU A 78 16.28 -14.81 -5.14
CA LEU A 78 14.84 -14.54 -5.06
C LEU A 78 14.49 -13.06 -5.28
N ALA A 79 15.49 -12.16 -5.34
CA ALA A 79 15.27 -10.75 -5.58
C ALA A 79 14.92 -10.51 -7.05
N LYS A 80 13.75 -9.90 -7.31
CA LYS A 80 13.26 -9.65 -8.67
C LYS A 80 12.34 -8.44 -8.77
N ILE A 81 12.20 -7.94 -9.98
CA ILE A 81 11.10 -7.11 -10.46
C ILE A 81 10.29 -8.00 -11.42
N LEU A 82 8.98 -8.13 -11.21
CA LEU A 82 8.12 -8.86 -12.14
C LEU A 82 8.08 -8.12 -13.48
N ASN A 83 8.21 -8.87 -14.57
CA ASN A 83 8.00 -8.33 -15.91
C ASN A 83 6.50 -8.23 -16.25
N PRO A 84 6.12 -7.53 -17.34
CA PRO A 84 4.71 -7.33 -17.70
C PRO A 84 3.92 -8.64 -17.88
N ASP A 85 4.51 -9.66 -18.50
CA ASP A 85 3.84 -10.93 -18.75
C ASP A 85 3.59 -11.70 -17.45
N GLU A 86 4.57 -11.69 -16.52
CA GLU A 86 4.40 -12.29 -15.19
C GLU A 86 3.27 -11.60 -14.41
N VAL A 87 3.17 -10.26 -14.51
CA VAL A 87 2.08 -9.50 -13.88
C VAL A 87 0.74 -9.89 -14.49
N MET A 88 0.61 -9.91 -15.82
CA MET A 88 -0.66 -10.24 -16.48
C MET A 88 -1.10 -11.67 -16.23
N ASN A 89 -0.18 -12.62 -16.14
CA ASN A 89 -0.52 -14.00 -15.76
C ASN A 89 -1.19 -14.08 -14.37
N ILE A 90 -0.70 -13.26 -13.41
CA ILE A 90 -1.30 -13.20 -12.06
C ILE A 90 -2.67 -12.49 -12.12
N VAL A 91 -2.78 -11.41 -12.90
CA VAL A 91 -4.02 -10.65 -13.11
C VAL A 91 -5.12 -11.54 -13.70
N ASP A 92 -4.81 -12.31 -14.75
CA ASP A 92 -5.74 -13.22 -15.41
C ASP A 92 -6.26 -14.32 -14.46
N LEU A 93 -5.36 -14.86 -13.61
CA LEU A 93 -5.76 -15.81 -12.57
C LEU A 93 -6.69 -15.16 -11.54
N GLY A 94 -6.41 -13.91 -11.15
CA GLY A 94 -7.24 -13.14 -10.24
C GLY A 94 -8.62 -12.87 -10.83
N GLU A 95 -8.70 -12.48 -12.10
CA GLU A 95 -9.95 -12.20 -12.79
C GLU A 95 -10.82 -13.48 -12.90
N LYS A 96 -10.22 -14.59 -13.33
CA LYS A 96 -10.88 -15.90 -13.37
C LYS A 96 -11.38 -16.35 -11.99
N SER A 97 -10.69 -15.95 -10.91
CA SER A 97 -11.09 -16.22 -9.53
C SER A 97 -12.15 -15.25 -9.00
N GLY A 98 -12.62 -14.32 -9.83
CA GLY A 98 -13.66 -13.33 -9.51
C GLY A 98 -13.16 -12.20 -8.59
N CYS A 99 -11.87 -11.90 -8.60
CA CYS A 99 -11.33 -10.68 -7.96
C CYS A 99 -11.92 -9.43 -8.63
N LYS A 100 -11.87 -8.32 -7.92
CA LYS A 100 -12.33 -7.01 -8.42
C LYS A 100 -11.19 -5.99 -8.52
N GLU A 101 -10.12 -6.24 -7.78
CA GLU A 101 -8.94 -5.37 -7.74
C GLU A 101 -7.66 -6.18 -7.83
N VAL A 102 -6.62 -5.52 -8.36
CA VAL A 102 -5.23 -5.97 -8.31
C VAL A 102 -4.50 -5.16 -7.26
N LEU A 103 -4.07 -5.78 -6.16
CA LEU A 103 -3.23 -5.12 -5.17
C LEU A 103 -1.77 -5.19 -5.61
N LEU A 104 -1.29 -4.09 -6.19
CA LEU A 104 0.11 -3.90 -6.55
C LEU A 104 0.89 -3.47 -5.31
N SER A 105 1.61 -4.41 -4.70
CA SER A 105 2.49 -4.15 -3.56
C SER A 105 3.94 -4.26 -4.00
N LEU A 106 4.77 -3.34 -3.53
CA LEU A 106 6.16 -3.29 -3.96
C LEU A 106 7.07 -2.73 -2.86
N GLY A 107 8.34 -3.14 -2.91
CA GLY A 107 9.37 -2.47 -2.12
C GLY A 107 9.61 -1.06 -2.63
N GLU A 108 9.87 -0.13 -1.71
CA GLU A 108 10.00 1.28 -2.03
C GLU A 108 11.28 1.55 -2.81
N LYS A 109 11.15 2.11 -4.00
CA LYS A 109 12.18 2.73 -4.87
C LYS A 109 13.56 2.07 -4.77
N PRO A 110 13.67 0.75 -5.02
CA PRO A 110 14.95 0.03 -4.89
C PRO A 110 16.01 0.55 -5.85
N GLU A 111 15.64 1.14 -6.99
CA GLU A 111 16.53 1.74 -7.98
C GLU A 111 17.34 2.92 -7.43
N LEU A 112 16.87 3.59 -6.38
CA LEU A 112 17.59 4.68 -5.74
C LEU A 112 18.74 4.20 -4.84
N ARG A 113 18.72 2.92 -4.45
CA ARG A 113 19.72 2.34 -3.54
C ARG A 113 20.59 1.26 -4.19
N TYR A 114 20.01 0.48 -5.12
CA TYR A 114 20.66 -0.72 -5.62
C TYR A 114 20.83 -0.69 -7.14
N LEU A 115 22.10 -0.79 -7.58
CA LEU A 115 22.43 -0.82 -9.01
C LEU A 115 21.75 -2.00 -9.74
N LYS A 116 21.61 -3.16 -9.09
CA LYS A 116 20.89 -4.30 -9.66
C LYS A 116 19.43 -3.94 -9.99
N ALA A 117 18.69 -3.35 -9.04
CA ALA A 117 17.32 -2.93 -9.27
C ALA A 117 17.20 -1.91 -10.39
N LYS A 118 18.11 -0.93 -10.43
CA LYS A 118 18.21 0.07 -11.51
C LYS A 118 18.45 -0.59 -12.88
N ASN A 119 19.38 -1.55 -12.95
CA ASN A 119 19.71 -2.24 -14.20
C ASN A 119 18.53 -3.13 -14.67
N GLU A 120 17.86 -3.85 -13.77
CA GLU A 120 16.69 -4.65 -14.11
C GLU A 120 15.54 -3.77 -14.62
N LEU A 121 15.30 -2.64 -13.96
CA LEU A 121 14.28 -1.67 -14.38
C LEU A 121 14.59 -1.06 -15.75
N ASN A 122 15.86 -0.69 -16.00
CA ASN A 122 16.31 -0.18 -17.31
C ASN A 122 16.11 -1.21 -18.44
N LYS A 123 16.31 -2.51 -18.18
CA LYS A 123 16.04 -3.58 -19.17
C LYS A 123 14.54 -3.65 -19.54
N LEU A 124 13.65 -3.27 -18.63
CA LEU A 124 12.21 -3.14 -18.88
C LEU A 124 11.86 -1.82 -19.60
N GLY A 125 12.83 -0.93 -19.84
CA GLY A 125 12.64 0.36 -20.51
C GLY A 125 12.24 1.52 -19.59
N PHE A 126 12.42 1.37 -18.27
CA PHE A 126 12.01 2.38 -17.28
C PHE A 126 13.19 2.85 -16.43
N SER A 127 13.16 4.13 -16.04
CA SER A 127 14.15 4.74 -15.15
C SER A 127 13.71 4.80 -13.69
N SER A 128 12.38 4.70 -13.40
CA SER A 128 11.83 4.70 -12.05
C SER A 128 10.78 3.62 -11.86
N MET A 129 10.69 3.09 -10.63
CA MET A 129 9.62 2.14 -10.25
C MET A 129 8.24 2.77 -10.39
N THR A 130 8.10 4.07 -10.15
CA THR A 130 6.83 4.78 -10.30
C THR A 130 6.37 4.80 -11.77
N ASP A 131 7.26 5.08 -12.72
CA ASP A 131 6.89 5.08 -14.14
C ASP A 131 6.54 3.68 -14.62
N TYR A 132 7.27 2.66 -14.15
CA TYR A 132 6.93 1.26 -14.41
C TYR A 132 5.57 0.88 -13.82
N LEU A 133 5.29 1.29 -12.59
CA LEU A 133 4.01 1.06 -11.92
C LEU A 133 2.84 1.71 -12.68
N VAL A 134 3.01 2.95 -13.16
CA VAL A 134 2.01 3.63 -14.02
C VAL A 134 1.76 2.84 -15.30
N PHE A 135 2.81 2.33 -15.94
CA PHE A 135 2.70 1.49 -17.13
C PHE A 135 1.91 0.20 -16.84
N ILE A 136 2.24 -0.49 -15.75
CA ILE A 136 1.53 -1.71 -15.31
C ILE A 136 0.05 -1.41 -15.02
N CYS A 137 -0.27 -0.33 -14.31
CA CYS A 137 -1.65 0.07 -14.06
C CYS A 137 -2.44 0.29 -15.36
N LYS A 138 -1.86 1.01 -16.33
CA LYS A 138 -2.47 1.21 -17.65
C LYS A 138 -2.70 -0.11 -18.39
N MET A 139 -1.74 -1.03 -18.30
CA MET A 139 -1.83 -2.33 -18.93
C MET A 139 -2.95 -3.19 -18.32
N ILE A 140 -3.08 -3.18 -16.99
CA ILE A 140 -4.17 -3.86 -16.28
C ILE A 140 -5.53 -3.30 -16.69
N LEU A 141 -5.71 -1.97 -16.67
CA LEU A 141 -6.95 -1.30 -17.09
C LEU A 141 -7.33 -1.58 -18.55
N LYS A 142 -6.34 -1.77 -19.43
CA LYS A 142 -6.59 -2.05 -20.85
C LYS A 142 -6.97 -3.50 -21.10
N ASN A 143 -6.42 -4.46 -20.33
CA ASN A 143 -6.48 -5.88 -20.67
C ASN A 143 -7.27 -6.72 -19.65
N SER A 144 -7.83 -6.12 -18.60
CA SER A 144 -8.67 -6.82 -17.61
C SER A 144 -9.80 -5.94 -17.11
N SER A 145 -10.77 -6.53 -16.42
CA SER A 145 -11.85 -5.81 -15.72
C SER A 145 -11.46 -5.40 -14.30
N LEU A 146 -10.23 -5.68 -13.86
CA LEU A 146 -9.77 -5.44 -12.50
C LEU A 146 -9.26 -4.01 -12.34
N LEU A 147 -9.51 -3.41 -11.17
CA LEU A 147 -9.03 -2.07 -10.82
C LEU A 147 -7.66 -2.15 -10.14
N PRO A 148 -6.65 -1.38 -10.58
CA PRO A 148 -5.37 -1.29 -9.91
C PRO A 148 -5.49 -0.60 -8.56
N HIS A 149 -5.08 -1.27 -7.50
CA HIS A 149 -4.96 -0.74 -6.14
C HIS A 149 -3.48 -0.70 -5.76
N VAL A 150 -2.94 0.50 -5.55
CA VAL A 150 -1.48 0.70 -5.41
C VAL A 150 -1.07 0.87 -3.96
N ASN A 151 -0.08 0.08 -3.52
CA ASN A 151 0.63 0.20 -2.25
C ASN A 151 2.13 0.36 -2.52
N ALA A 152 2.56 1.58 -2.83
CA ALA A 152 3.89 1.90 -3.37
C ALA A 152 4.84 2.60 -2.38
N GLY A 153 4.50 2.65 -1.08
CA GLY A 153 5.31 3.36 -0.08
C GLY A 153 5.21 4.89 -0.20
N THR A 154 6.33 5.60 -0.04
CA THR A 154 6.36 7.07 -0.05
C THR A 154 6.37 7.61 -1.47
N LEU A 155 5.41 8.46 -1.79
CA LEU A 155 5.27 9.09 -3.11
C LEU A 155 5.37 10.61 -3.00
N THR A 156 6.01 11.25 -3.99
CA THR A 156 5.97 12.71 -4.16
C THR A 156 4.63 13.13 -4.76
N LYS A 157 4.33 14.42 -4.71
CA LYS A 157 3.11 14.99 -5.32
C LYS A 157 3.05 14.70 -6.83
N GLU A 158 4.18 14.78 -7.50
CA GLU A 158 4.32 14.51 -8.93
C GLU A 158 4.02 13.03 -9.24
N GLU A 159 4.53 12.12 -8.43
CA GLU A 159 4.26 10.68 -8.55
C GLU A 159 2.80 10.33 -8.29
N ILE A 160 2.19 10.96 -7.28
CA ILE A 160 0.75 10.83 -7.01
C ILE A 160 -0.06 11.31 -8.22
N ASN A 161 0.29 12.46 -8.80
CA ASN A 161 -0.40 12.99 -9.98
C ASN A 161 -0.29 12.07 -11.20
N LYS A 162 0.82 11.32 -11.36
CA LYS A 162 0.96 10.31 -12.42
C LYS A 162 0.10 9.07 -12.17
N LEU A 163 -0.03 8.65 -10.92
CA LEU A 163 -0.78 7.44 -10.53
C LEU A 163 -2.29 7.67 -10.47
N LYS A 164 -2.74 8.83 -9.99
CA LYS A 164 -4.15 9.16 -9.80
C LYS A 164 -5.07 8.81 -10.97
N PRO A 165 -4.72 9.04 -12.27
CA PRO A 165 -5.61 8.71 -13.38
C PRO A 165 -5.67 7.21 -13.72
N VAL A 166 -4.83 6.36 -13.12
CA VAL A 166 -4.69 4.93 -13.46
C VAL A 166 -4.89 3.99 -12.29
N THR A 167 -5.30 4.51 -11.13
CA THR A 167 -5.53 3.72 -9.91
C THR A 167 -6.95 3.91 -9.40
N ALA A 168 -7.43 2.92 -8.61
CA ALA A 168 -8.69 3.00 -7.88
C ALA A 168 -8.55 3.90 -6.63
#